data_7f039fc3787dbbd3be0e49a17133e37e
#
_entry.id   7f039fc3787dbbd3be0e49a17133e37e
#
_cell.length_a   1.000
_cell.length_b   1.000
_cell.length_c   1.000
_cell.angle_alpha   90.00
_cell.angle_beta   90.00
_cell.angle_gamma   90.00
#
_symmetry.space_group_name_H-M   'P 1'
#
loop_
_entity.id
_entity.type
_entity.pdbx_description
1 polymer ?
#
loop_
_entity_poly.entity_id
_entity_poly.type
_entity_poly.pdbx_seq_one_letter_code
_entity_poly.pdbx_strand_id
1 'polypeptide(L)'
;MDHLRAIFEDLPVLITVNNAPLYAYTAGKAFRPELPTVVLIHGALHDHSVWGLQSRYLANHHYNVLAIDLPGHCKSGGSAPTSVEQAAASVLGLLDALDIGQAALIGHSLGSLIALELAAQNPQRVSHLVLAGTAFPMRVSPALLDAAQNAQVQGIDMVNTFSLSMMGPPPSLLGPGTWLHGLNRALMRRVLASNAKDNVFYTSFHACDRYTRGDEAMAAVQCPTLFLLGANDQMTPPKSAQSLISHARQPTVRTLQAGHSMLQEAPDQALDAIRSFLAVNAAKAPQTPALAA
;
A
#
# COMPACT_ATOMS: atom_id res chain seq x y z
N MET A 1 23.15 11.90 12.01
CA MET A 1 23.16 10.42 12.03
C MET A 1 22.71 9.85 13.38
N ASP A 2 23.06 10.47 14.51
CA ASP A 2 22.68 9.95 15.84
C ASP A 2 21.17 10.04 16.13
N HIS A 3 20.47 11.04 15.57
CA HIS A 3 19.02 11.19 15.75
C HIS A 3 18.21 10.06 15.07
N LEU A 4 18.66 9.58 13.91
CA LEU A 4 18.04 8.45 13.22
C LEU A 4 18.27 7.12 13.93
N ARG A 5 19.46 6.91 14.54
CA ARG A 5 19.72 5.72 15.35
C ARG A 5 18.75 5.58 16.52
N ALA A 6 18.49 6.69 17.23
CA ALA A 6 17.58 6.68 18.39
C ALA A 6 16.12 6.33 17.98
N ILE A 7 15.66 6.74 16.79
CA ILE A 7 14.31 6.46 16.32
C ILE A 7 14.10 4.98 16.03
N PHE A 8 15.14 4.25 15.61
CA PHE A 8 15.03 2.85 15.19
C PHE A 8 15.49 1.82 16.25
N GLU A 9 15.92 2.26 17.43
CA GLU A 9 16.22 1.35 18.56
C GLU A 9 14.94 0.79 19.20
N ASP A 10 13.84 1.55 19.16
CA ASP A 10 12.51 1.11 19.64
C ASP A 10 11.62 0.70 18.44
N LEU A 11 11.52 -0.59 18.17
CA LEU A 11 10.67 -1.15 17.14
C LEU A 11 9.38 -1.72 17.74
N PRO A 12 8.21 -1.44 17.18
CA PRO A 12 7.82 -0.72 15.96
C PRO A 12 7.85 0.82 16.10
N VAL A 13 8.05 1.53 14.98
CA VAL A 13 8.39 2.97 14.97
C VAL A 13 7.13 3.84 14.92
N LEU A 14 7.00 4.80 15.84
CA LEU A 14 6.06 5.93 15.77
C LEU A 14 6.84 7.18 15.36
N ILE A 15 6.54 7.72 14.20
CA ILE A 15 7.22 8.89 13.63
C ILE A 15 6.24 10.07 13.64
N THR A 16 6.67 11.24 14.12
CA THR A 16 5.83 12.44 14.06
C THR A 16 5.83 12.99 12.64
N VAL A 17 4.68 12.98 12.00
CA VAL A 17 4.43 13.56 10.66
C VAL A 17 3.25 14.51 10.78
N ASN A 18 3.41 15.76 10.35
CA ASN A 18 2.35 16.77 10.40
C ASN A 18 1.70 16.90 11.80
N ASN A 19 2.53 16.90 12.86
CA ASN A 19 2.13 16.96 14.28
C ASN A 19 1.28 15.78 14.77
N ALA A 20 1.26 14.67 14.07
CA ALA A 20 0.58 13.43 14.49
C ALA A 20 1.52 12.23 14.39
N PRO A 21 1.38 11.22 15.28
CA PRO A 21 2.19 10.01 15.19
C PRO A 21 1.72 9.17 14.00
N LEU A 22 2.65 8.81 13.13
CA LEU A 22 2.46 7.84 12.06
C LEU A 22 3.20 6.54 12.41
N TYR A 23 2.49 5.45 12.42
CA TYR A 23 3.03 4.14 12.73
C TYR A 23 3.59 3.46 11.50
N ALA A 24 4.80 2.89 11.63
CA ALA A 24 5.42 2.03 10.63
C ALA A 24 5.92 0.73 11.27
N TYR A 25 5.50 -0.40 10.71
CA TYR A 25 6.02 -1.71 11.06
C TYR A 25 7.25 -2.03 10.22
N THR A 26 8.37 -2.32 10.88
CA THR A 26 9.67 -2.55 10.24
C THR A 26 10.04 -4.04 10.13
N ALA A 27 9.06 -4.92 10.33
CA ALA A 27 9.28 -6.38 10.44
C ALA A 27 10.27 -6.78 11.56
N GLY A 28 10.41 -5.95 12.60
CA GLY A 28 11.31 -6.19 13.72
C GLY A 28 12.79 -6.01 13.39
N LYS A 29 13.13 -5.27 12.32
CA LYS A 29 14.51 -4.97 11.92
C LYS A 29 14.83 -3.50 12.15
N ALA A 30 16.02 -3.24 12.67
CA ALA A 30 16.58 -1.90 12.75
C ALA A 30 16.82 -1.33 11.34
N PHE A 31 16.65 -0.02 11.20
CA PHE A 31 16.94 0.69 9.96
C PHE A 31 18.46 0.70 9.69
N ARG A 32 18.81 0.46 8.44
CA ARG A 32 20.19 0.45 7.96
C ARG A 32 20.32 1.42 6.79
N PRO A 33 21.01 2.56 6.96
CA PRO A 33 21.07 3.62 5.93
C PRO A 33 21.59 3.16 4.55
N GLU A 34 22.42 2.12 4.54
CA GLU A 34 22.99 1.55 3.32
C GLU A 34 22.02 0.66 2.52
N LEU A 35 20.88 0.27 3.11
CA LEU A 35 19.90 -0.57 2.45
C LEU A 35 18.82 0.24 1.74
N PRO A 36 18.33 -0.22 0.58
CA PRO A 36 17.19 0.40 -0.07
C PRO A 36 15.93 0.31 0.80
N THR A 37 15.11 1.35 0.77
CA THR A 37 13.86 1.43 1.55
C THR A 37 12.66 1.10 0.71
N VAL A 38 11.72 0.33 1.29
CA VAL A 38 10.41 0.00 0.72
C VAL A 38 9.31 0.48 1.67
N VAL A 39 8.38 1.27 1.15
CA VAL A 39 7.17 1.69 1.85
C VAL A 39 5.99 0.89 1.35
N LEU A 40 5.27 0.23 2.25
CA LEU A 40 4.10 -0.59 1.98
C LEU A 40 2.85 0.14 2.46
N ILE A 41 1.95 0.49 1.51
CA ILE A 41 0.78 1.34 1.74
C ILE A 41 -0.49 0.51 1.56
N HIS A 42 -1.26 0.35 2.63
CA HIS A 42 -2.49 -0.46 2.63
C HIS A 42 -3.66 0.22 1.91
N GLY A 43 -4.70 -0.56 1.60
CA GLY A 43 -5.96 -0.10 1.03
C GLY A 43 -6.96 0.42 2.07
N ALA A 44 -8.13 0.85 1.61
CA ALA A 44 -9.22 1.28 2.48
C ALA A 44 -9.63 0.18 3.47
N LEU A 45 -9.93 0.56 4.72
CA LEU A 45 -10.26 -0.35 5.83
C LEU A 45 -9.22 -1.45 6.12
N HIS A 46 -7.97 -1.21 5.78
CA HIS A 46 -6.86 -2.09 6.13
C HIS A 46 -5.87 -1.39 7.05
N ASP A 47 -4.83 -2.11 7.45
CA ASP A 47 -3.68 -1.62 8.19
C ASP A 47 -2.39 -2.33 7.71
N HIS A 48 -1.24 -1.99 8.30
CA HIS A 48 0.06 -2.57 7.95
C HIS A 48 0.07 -4.11 7.90
N SER A 49 -0.81 -4.78 8.65
CA SER A 49 -0.77 -6.25 8.80
C SER A 49 -1.13 -7.01 7.52
N VAL A 50 -1.78 -6.38 6.53
CA VAL A 50 -2.03 -6.99 5.21
C VAL A 50 -0.73 -7.32 4.47
N TRP A 51 0.35 -6.65 4.82
CA TRP A 51 1.69 -6.82 4.26
C TRP A 51 2.56 -7.82 5.04
N GLY A 52 1.96 -8.62 5.92
CA GLY A 52 2.69 -9.45 6.88
C GLY A 52 3.73 -10.39 6.27
N LEU A 53 3.46 -11.01 5.10
CA LEU A 53 4.43 -11.85 4.39
C LEU A 53 5.50 -11.01 3.70
N GLN A 54 5.06 -10.01 2.91
CA GLN A 54 5.93 -9.17 2.10
C GLN A 54 6.91 -8.38 2.98
N SER A 55 6.43 -7.78 4.07
CA SER A 55 7.26 -6.98 4.97
C SER A 55 8.37 -7.82 5.61
N ARG A 56 8.04 -9.02 6.14
CA ARG A 56 9.02 -9.90 6.76
C ARG A 56 10.02 -10.46 5.75
N TYR A 57 9.54 -10.84 4.56
CA TYR A 57 10.44 -11.32 3.53
C TYR A 57 11.45 -10.24 3.12
N LEU A 58 10.97 -9.05 2.75
CA LEU A 58 11.82 -7.96 2.27
C LEU A 58 12.83 -7.52 3.35
N ALA A 59 12.40 -7.41 4.61
CA ALA A 59 13.28 -7.04 5.72
C ALA A 59 14.40 -8.08 5.96
N ASN A 60 14.13 -9.37 5.70
CA ASN A 60 15.15 -10.42 5.77
C ASN A 60 15.99 -10.55 4.48
N HIS A 61 15.67 -9.79 3.43
CA HIS A 61 16.36 -9.81 2.15
C HIS A 61 16.92 -8.44 1.76
N HIS A 62 17.55 -7.77 2.75
CA HIS A 62 18.33 -6.55 2.56
C HIS A 62 17.52 -5.31 2.11
N TYR A 63 16.30 -5.15 2.62
CA TYR A 63 15.52 -3.92 2.49
C TYR A 63 15.21 -3.34 3.87
N ASN A 64 15.23 -2.01 3.99
CA ASN A 64 14.48 -1.33 5.02
C ASN A 64 13.01 -1.36 4.66
N VAL A 65 12.15 -1.74 5.59
CA VAL A 65 10.71 -1.86 5.33
C VAL A 65 9.94 -0.95 6.26
N LEU A 66 9.01 -0.20 5.68
CA LEU A 66 8.05 0.64 6.39
C LEU A 66 6.63 0.25 5.93
N ALA A 67 6.01 -0.74 6.58
CA ALA A 67 4.59 -1.02 6.38
C ALA A 67 3.79 -0.11 7.29
N ILE A 68 3.16 0.91 6.72
CA ILE A 68 2.53 2.00 7.47
C ILE A 68 1.07 1.71 7.81
N ASP A 69 0.60 2.31 8.91
CA ASP A 69 -0.81 2.61 9.08
C ASP A 69 -1.04 4.05 8.61
N LEU A 70 -1.95 4.27 7.67
CA LEU A 70 -2.31 5.62 7.21
C LEU A 70 -2.81 6.48 8.38
N PRO A 71 -2.67 7.82 8.32
CA PRO A 71 -3.20 8.69 9.37
C PRO A 71 -4.66 8.37 9.70
N GLY A 72 -5.00 8.36 10.98
CA GLY A 72 -6.33 7.99 11.46
C GLY A 72 -6.66 6.49 11.42
N HIS A 73 -5.74 5.63 10.99
CA HIS A 73 -5.93 4.16 10.97
C HIS A 73 -5.10 3.49 12.08
N CYS A 74 -5.72 2.56 12.77
CA CYS A 74 -5.11 1.66 13.76
C CYS A 74 -4.15 2.34 14.74
N LYS A 75 -2.84 2.18 14.56
CA LYS A 75 -1.81 2.71 15.46
C LYS A 75 -1.35 4.12 15.11
N SER A 76 -1.75 4.64 13.96
CA SER A 76 -1.48 6.03 13.57
C SER A 76 -2.50 6.98 14.16
N GLY A 77 -2.03 8.12 14.65
CA GLY A 77 -2.87 9.22 15.11
C GLY A 77 -3.28 10.17 13.99
N GLY A 78 -3.85 11.31 14.40
CA GLY A 78 -4.34 12.33 13.49
C GLY A 78 -5.67 11.98 12.84
N SER A 79 -6.13 12.83 11.92
CA SER A 79 -7.35 12.59 11.15
C SER A 79 -7.07 11.81 9.88
N ALA A 80 -8.04 11.01 9.44
CA ALA A 80 -7.97 10.30 8.17
C ALA A 80 -7.91 11.29 7.00
N PRO A 81 -6.98 11.13 6.04
CA PRO A 81 -6.88 11.99 4.87
C PRO A 81 -8.16 11.95 4.05
N THR A 82 -8.66 13.12 3.66
CA THR A 82 -9.91 13.25 2.89
C THR A 82 -9.70 13.15 1.37
N SER A 83 -8.44 13.11 0.93
CA SER A 83 -8.07 12.92 -0.47
C SER A 83 -6.80 12.09 -0.62
N VAL A 84 -6.60 11.54 -1.82
CA VAL A 84 -5.39 10.79 -2.20
C VAL A 84 -4.15 11.67 -2.07
N GLU A 85 -4.24 12.94 -2.44
CA GLU A 85 -3.14 13.91 -2.39
C GLU A 85 -2.70 14.18 -0.96
N GLN A 86 -3.66 14.33 -0.02
CA GLN A 86 -3.34 14.51 1.41
C GLN A 86 -2.65 13.26 1.98
N ALA A 87 -3.11 12.08 1.60
CA ALA A 87 -2.49 10.84 2.02
C ALA A 87 -1.07 10.70 1.44
N ALA A 88 -0.86 11.06 0.18
CA ALA A 88 0.45 11.09 -0.47
C ALA A 88 1.41 12.05 0.23
N ALA A 89 0.94 13.24 0.60
CA ALA A 89 1.72 14.22 1.38
C ALA A 89 2.13 13.67 2.76
N SER A 90 1.28 12.85 3.40
CA SER A 90 1.63 12.21 4.67
C SER A 90 2.73 11.17 4.50
N VAL A 91 2.71 10.40 3.41
CA VAL A 91 3.79 9.43 3.09
C VAL A 91 5.09 10.17 2.75
N LEU A 92 5.03 11.28 2.01
CA LEU A 92 6.19 12.12 1.76
C LEU A 92 6.79 12.66 3.07
N GLY A 93 5.95 13.19 3.96
CA GLY A 93 6.37 13.66 5.26
C GLY A 93 7.03 12.59 6.13
N LEU A 94 6.63 11.30 5.97
CA LEU A 94 7.31 10.20 6.61
C LEU A 94 8.74 10.02 6.07
N LEU A 95 8.91 10.07 4.74
CA LEU A 95 10.24 9.97 4.11
C LEU A 95 11.14 11.13 4.59
N ASP A 96 10.59 12.34 4.68
CA ASP A 96 11.32 13.53 5.13
C ASP A 96 11.71 13.43 6.61
N ALA A 97 10.80 12.99 7.47
CA ALA A 97 11.05 12.84 8.91
C ALA A 97 12.12 11.76 9.20
N LEU A 98 12.31 10.80 8.30
CA LEU A 98 13.29 9.73 8.41
C LEU A 98 14.55 9.97 7.56
N ASP A 99 14.69 11.16 6.94
CA ASP A 99 15.79 11.51 6.03
C ASP A 99 16.02 10.46 4.93
N ILE A 100 14.91 9.88 4.42
CA ILE A 100 14.95 8.89 3.33
C ILE A 100 14.89 9.64 2.01
N GLY A 101 16.00 9.73 1.29
CA GLY A 101 16.08 10.42 0.01
C GLY A 101 15.22 9.79 -1.07
N GLN A 102 15.16 8.46 -1.14
CA GLN A 102 14.41 7.72 -2.16
C GLN A 102 13.90 6.38 -1.61
N ALA A 103 12.69 5.96 -2.00
CA ALA A 103 12.10 4.68 -1.61
C ALA A 103 11.37 4.01 -2.79
N ALA A 104 11.23 2.68 -2.72
CA ALA A 104 10.25 1.96 -3.51
C ALA A 104 8.87 2.06 -2.83
N LEU A 105 7.83 2.38 -3.58
CA LEU A 105 6.46 2.47 -3.08
C LEU A 105 5.63 1.29 -3.58
N ILE A 106 5.00 0.58 -2.67
CA ILE A 106 4.12 -0.54 -2.96
C ILE A 106 2.77 -0.25 -2.34
N GLY A 107 1.78 0.06 -3.16
CA GLY A 107 0.43 0.38 -2.71
C GLY A 107 -0.60 -0.63 -3.16
N HIS A 108 -1.56 -0.94 -2.28
CA HIS A 108 -2.71 -1.78 -2.59
C HIS A 108 -3.99 -0.94 -2.61
N SER A 109 -4.82 -1.07 -3.65
CA SER A 109 -6.13 -0.40 -3.76
C SER A 109 -5.98 1.12 -3.58
N LEU A 110 -6.64 1.76 -2.60
CA LEU A 110 -6.40 3.16 -2.22
C LEU A 110 -4.90 3.48 -2.11
N GLY A 111 -4.12 2.60 -1.46
CA GLY A 111 -2.67 2.75 -1.33
C GLY A 111 -1.95 2.82 -2.67
N SER A 112 -2.49 2.22 -3.74
CA SER A 112 -1.93 2.31 -5.08
C SER A 112 -2.10 3.72 -5.68
N LEU A 113 -3.23 4.36 -5.44
CA LEU A 113 -3.46 5.76 -5.87
C LEU A 113 -2.56 6.73 -5.09
N ILE A 114 -2.39 6.48 -3.79
CA ILE A 114 -1.50 7.27 -2.92
C ILE A 114 -0.03 7.16 -3.41
N ALA A 115 0.43 5.94 -3.70
CA ALA A 115 1.76 5.70 -4.22
C ALA A 115 1.97 6.35 -5.60
N LEU A 116 0.96 6.27 -6.47
CA LEU A 116 0.95 6.90 -7.79
C LEU A 116 1.07 8.43 -7.68
N GLU A 117 0.22 9.06 -6.85
CA GLU A 117 0.22 10.51 -6.68
C GLU A 117 1.55 11.02 -6.11
N LEU A 118 2.13 10.32 -5.11
CA LEU A 118 3.45 10.68 -4.58
C LEU A 118 4.53 10.56 -5.66
N ALA A 119 4.53 9.46 -6.43
CA ALA A 119 5.52 9.25 -7.48
C ALA A 119 5.42 10.28 -8.61
N ALA A 120 4.22 10.77 -8.91
CA ALA A 120 3.98 11.80 -9.91
C ALA A 120 4.47 13.17 -9.44
N GLN A 121 4.15 13.56 -8.20
CA GLN A 121 4.53 14.86 -7.65
C GLN A 121 6.02 14.95 -7.28
N ASN A 122 6.63 13.82 -6.93
CA ASN A 122 8.00 13.75 -6.42
C ASN A 122 8.80 12.61 -7.09
N PRO A 123 9.01 12.65 -8.42
CA PRO A 123 9.58 11.53 -9.17
C PRO A 123 10.99 11.14 -8.71
N GLN A 124 11.79 12.08 -8.21
CA GLN A 124 13.12 11.81 -7.66
C GLN A 124 13.10 11.07 -6.31
N ARG A 125 11.95 11.06 -5.61
CA ARG A 125 11.80 10.41 -4.30
C ARG A 125 11.37 8.94 -4.42
N VAL A 126 11.04 8.47 -5.64
CA VAL A 126 10.50 7.12 -5.86
C VAL A 126 11.38 6.35 -6.84
N SER A 127 11.96 5.25 -6.36
CA SER A 127 12.83 4.37 -7.17
C SER A 127 12.04 3.35 -7.98
N HIS A 128 10.96 2.82 -7.43
CA HIS A 128 10.09 1.80 -8.02
C HIS A 128 8.66 2.03 -7.56
N LEU A 129 7.70 1.75 -8.44
CA LEU A 129 6.28 1.87 -8.13
C LEU A 129 5.57 0.53 -8.35
N VAL A 130 4.87 0.03 -7.35
CA VAL A 130 4.01 -1.16 -7.46
C VAL A 130 2.57 -0.78 -7.14
N LEU A 131 1.69 -0.98 -8.11
CA LEU A 131 0.27 -0.69 -8.04
C LEU A 131 -0.50 -2.02 -8.01
N ALA A 132 -0.85 -2.50 -6.80
CA ALA A 132 -1.58 -3.74 -6.60
C ALA A 132 -3.08 -3.45 -6.48
N GLY A 133 -3.92 -4.15 -7.25
CA GLY A 133 -5.37 -3.96 -7.23
C GLY A 133 -5.77 -2.51 -7.53
N THR A 134 -5.20 -1.93 -8.58
CA THR A 134 -5.41 -0.53 -8.97
C THR A 134 -6.45 -0.37 -10.07
N ALA A 135 -7.09 0.78 -10.13
CA ALA A 135 -8.00 1.18 -11.19
C ALA A 135 -7.97 2.71 -11.38
N PHE A 136 -8.33 3.16 -12.57
CA PHE A 136 -8.63 4.57 -12.80
C PHE A 136 -9.67 4.74 -13.92
N PRO A 137 -10.74 5.53 -13.65
CA PRO A 137 -11.12 6.06 -12.33
C PRO A 137 -11.47 4.93 -11.35
N MET A 138 -11.15 5.11 -10.05
CA MET A 138 -11.49 4.13 -9.01
C MET A 138 -12.86 4.48 -8.42
N ARG A 139 -13.92 4.21 -9.18
CA ARG A 139 -15.29 4.55 -8.82
C ARG A 139 -15.82 3.64 -7.72
N VAL A 140 -16.52 4.24 -6.78
CA VAL A 140 -17.20 3.54 -5.68
C VAL A 140 -18.72 3.65 -5.90
N SER A 141 -19.43 2.52 -5.78
CA SER A 141 -20.88 2.53 -5.97
C SER A 141 -21.57 3.40 -4.92
N PRO A 142 -22.65 4.14 -5.29
CA PRO A 142 -23.42 4.92 -4.31
C PRO A 142 -23.92 4.08 -3.14
N ALA A 143 -24.30 2.84 -3.40
CA ALA A 143 -24.75 1.91 -2.35
C ALA A 143 -23.65 1.59 -1.32
N LEU A 144 -22.38 1.44 -1.75
CA LEU A 144 -21.28 1.22 -0.85
C LEU A 144 -20.92 2.49 -0.07
N LEU A 145 -20.95 3.66 -0.70
CA LEU A 145 -20.73 4.94 -0.01
C LEU A 145 -21.81 5.20 1.05
N ASP A 146 -23.07 4.94 0.71
CA ASP A 146 -24.18 5.05 1.68
C ASP A 146 -24.01 4.06 2.85
N ALA A 147 -23.69 2.80 2.54
CA ALA A 147 -23.45 1.79 3.59
C ALA A 147 -22.23 2.15 4.46
N ALA A 148 -21.16 2.68 3.89
CA ALA A 148 -19.98 3.16 4.61
C ALA A 148 -20.32 4.30 5.59
N GLN A 149 -21.28 5.15 5.22
CA GLN A 149 -21.74 6.26 6.04
C GLN A 149 -22.74 5.84 7.11
N ASN A 150 -23.73 5.03 6.75
CA ASN A 150 -24.95 4.83 7.52
C ASN A 150 -25.14 3.40 8.04
N ALA A 151 -24.48 2.39 7.46
CA ALA A 151 -24.65 0.96 7.75
C ALA A 151 -23.32 0.20 7.65
N GLN A 152 -22.32 0.62 8.42
CA GLN A 152 -20.91 0.21 8.28
C GLN A 152 -20.70 -1.32 8.28
N VAL A 153 -21.44 -2.07 9.08
CA VAL A 153 -21.35 -3.55 9.11
C VAL A 153 -21.77 -4.15 7.78
N GLN A 154 -22.87 -3.64 7.20
CA GLN A 154 -23.33 -4.06 5.88
C GLN A 154 -22.32 -3.65 4.79
N GLY A 155 -21.77 -2.44 4.87
CA GLY A 155 -20.72 -1.99 3.96
C GLY A 155 -19.46 -2.88 4.00
N ILE A 156 -19.03 -3.32 5.20
CA ILE A 156 -17.94 -4.27 5.37
C ILE A 156 -18.27 -5.61 4.68
N ASP A 157 -19.49 -6.11 4.83
CA ASP A 157 -19.90 -7.36 4.18
C ASP A 157 -19.92 -7.22 2.66
N MET A 158 -20.34 -6.06 2.12
CA MET A 158 -20.26 -5.77 0.70
C MET A 158 -18.81 -5.77 0.19
N VAL A 159 -17.90 -5.03 0.86
CA VAL A 159 -16.48 -5.01 0.51
C VAL A 159 -15.91 -6.43 0.53
N ASN A 160 -16.20 -7.18 1.56
CA ASN A 160 -15.68 -8.54 1.74
C ASN A 160 -16.17 -9.49 0.63
N THR A 161 -17.44 -9.37 0.22
CA THR A 161 -18.03 -10.18 -0.85
C THR A 161 -17.36 -9.93 -2.19
N PHE A 162 -17.07 -8.67 -2.53
CA PHE A 162 -16.46 -8.30 -3.81
C PHE A 162 -14.93 -8.36 -3.84
N SER A 163 -14.29 -8.41 -2.67
CA SER A 163 -12.83 -8.46 -2.56
C SER A 163 -12.24 -9.85 -2.71
N LEU A 164 -12.99 -10.89 -2.36
CA LEU A 164 -12.51 -12.26 -2.35
C LEU A 164 -13.12 -13.07 -3.49
N SER A 165 -12.27 -13.73 -4.29
CA SER A 165 -12.68 -14.60 -5.39
C SER A 165 -12.74 -16.07 -5.01
N MET A 166 -12.17 -16.44 -3.86
CA MET A 166 -12.04 -17.81 -3.39
C MET A 166 -12.89 -18.06 -2.15
N MET A 167 -13.59 -19.18 -2.13
CA MET A 167 -14.32 -19.65 -0.96
C MET A 167 -13.40 -20.29 0.09
N GLY A 168 -12.26 -20.84 -0.34
CA GLY A 168 -11.28 -21.47 0.51
C GLY A 168 -9.92 -20.75 0.50
N PRO A 169 -9.10 -20.94 1.53
CA PRO A 169 -7.77 -20.37 1.62
C PRO A 169 -6.80 -21.06 0.66
N PRO A 170 -5.81 -20.33 0.12
CA PRO A 170 -4.70 -20.98 -0.58
C PRO A 170 -3.90 -21.86 0.39
N PRO A 171 -3.39 -23.01 -0.05
CA PRO A 171 -2.69 -23.96 0.83
C PRO A 171 -1.47 -23.39 1.56
N SER A 172 -0.81 -22.42 0.95
CA SER A 172 0.41 -21.79 1.50
C SER A 172 0.14 -20.83 2.66
N LEU A 173 -1.10 -20.37 2.84
CA LEU A 173 -1.38 -19.30 3.80
C LEU A 173 -1.81 -19.84 5.17
N LEU A 174 -2.47 -21.00 5.23
CA LEU A 174 -3.36 -21.25 6.36
C LEU A 174 -3.37 -22.72 6.78
N GLY A 175 -3.36 -22.92 8.08
CA GLY A 175 -3.72 -24.19 8.68
C GLY A 175 -5.20 -24.53 8.48
N PRO A 176 -5.61 -25.78 8.78
CA PRO A 176 -7.01 -26.19 8.71
C PRO A 176 -7.92 -25.27 9.49
N GLY A 177 -9.06 -24.89 8.93
CA GLY A 177 -10.06 -24.07 9.58
C GLY A 177 -9.91 -22.56 9.43
N THR A 178 -8.90 -22.06 8.72
CA THR A 178 -8.79 -20.62 8.47
C THR A 178 -9.76 -20.17 7.37
N TRP A 179 -10.50 -19.13 7.68
CA TRP A 179 -11.53 -18.58 6.81
C TRP A 179 -11.20 -17.14 6.42
N LEU A 180 -10.80 -16.92 5.16
CA LEU A 180 -10.36 -15.62 4.66
C LEU A 180 -11.42 -14.53 4.81
N HIS A 181 -12.68 -14.82 4.52
CA HIS A 181 -13.78 -13.87 4.70
C HIS A 181 -13.90 -13.42 6.16
N GLY A 182 -13.79 -14.35 7.12
CA GLY A 182 -13.83 -14.04 8.54
C GLY A 182 -12.65 -13.21 9.00
N LEU A 183 -11.45 -13.53 8.54
CA LEU A 183 -10.23 -12.78 8.85
C LEU A 183 -10.28 -11.35 8.29
N ASN A 184 -10.67 -11.21 7.03
CA ASN A 184 -10.76 -9.89 6.37
C ASN A 184 -11.85 -9.04 7.04
N ARG A 185 -13.01 -9.64 7.36
CA ARG A 185 -14.08 -8.97 8.11
C ARG A 185 -13.60 -8.51 9.49
N ALA A 186 -12.87 -9.35 10.22
CA ALA A 186 -12.32 -9.01 11.53
C ALA A 186 -11.31 -7.87 11.45
N LEU A 187 -10.44 -7.88 10.43
CA LEU A 187 -9.49 -6.82 10.16
C LEU A 187 -10.22 -5.49 9.91
N MET A 188 -11.18 -5.46 8.98
CA MET A 188 -11.93 -4.24 8.66
C MET A 188 -12.69 -3.67 9.88
N ARG A 189 -13.30 -4.54 10.70
CA ARG A 189 -13.94 -4.11 11.95
C ARG A 189 -12.96 -3.57 12.97
N ARG A 190 -11.76 -4.14 13.07
CA ARG A 190 -10.68 -3.63 13.93
C ARG A 190 -10.26 -2.23 13.50
N VAL A 191 -10.04 -2.03 12.18
CA VAL A 191 -9.68 -0.72 11.64
C VAL A 191 -10.75 0.31 11.90
N LEU A 192 -12.02 -0.03 11.65
CA LEU A 192 -13.14 0.86 11.92
C LEU A 192 -13.22 1.24 13.40
N ALA A 193 -13.04 0.29 14.31
CA ALA A 193 -13.10 0.51 15.75
C ALA A 193 -11.90 1.27 16.31
N SER A 194 -10.79 1.39 15.54
CA SER A 194 -9.57 2.06 15.99
C SER A 194 -9.69 3.58 16.01
N ASN A 195 -10.65 4.16 15.29
CA ASN A 195 -10.89 5.60 15.23
C ASN A 195 -12.36 5.91 15.55
N ALA A 196 -12.61 6.46 16.74
CA ALA A 196 -13.94 6.86 17.15
C ALA A 196 -14.35 8.26 16.67
N LYS A 197 -13.41 9.03 16.11
CA LYS A 197 -13.64 10.45 15.71
C LYS A 197 -13.99 10.56 14.23
N ASP A 198 -13.25 9.84 13.38
CA ASP A 198 -13.39 9.91 11.92
C ASP A 198 -14.01 8.62 11.40
N ASN A 199 -14.94 8.73 10.47
CA ASN A 199 -15.42 7.59 9.72
C ASN A 199 -14.39 7.23 8.64
N VAL A 200 -13.33 6.48 9.03
CA VAL A 200 -12.25 6.08 8.13
C VAL A 200 -12.74 5.24 6.95
N PHE A 201 -13.87 4.56 7.10
CA PHE A 201 -14.48 3.78 6.04
C PHE A 201 -14.99 4.70 4.91
N TYR A 202 -15.91 5.58 5.25
CA TYR A 202 -16.47 6.52 4.27
C TYR A 202 -15.36 7.40 3.67
N THR A 203 -14.51 7.97 4.52
CA THR A 203 -13.45 8.90 4.10
C THR A 203 -12.51 8.26 3.08
N SER A 204 -12.06 7.01 3.33
CA SER A 204 -11.14 6.30 2.44
C SER A 204 -11.77 5.96 1.09
N PHE A 205 -13.02 5.46 1.07
CA PHE A 205 -13.72 5.14 -0.18
C PHE A 205 -14.10 6.39 -0.96
N HIS A 206 -14.50 7.45 -0.25
CA HIS A 206 -14.80 8.73 -0.88
C HIS A 206 -13.54 9.37 -1.52
N ALA A 207 -12.38 9.23 -0.90
CA ALA A 207 -11.11 9.68 -1.49
C ALA A 207 -10.79 8.93 -2.80
N CYS A 208 -11.04 7.60 -2.86
CA CYS A 208 -10.90 6.82 -4.10
C CYS A 208 -11.83 7.35 -5.20
N ASP A 209 -13.13 7.52 -4.88
CA ASP A 209 -14.16 7.93 -5.85
C ASP A 209 -13.91 9.31 -6.44
N ARG A 210 -13.35 10.22 -5.64
CA ARG A 210 -13.10 11.61 -6.04
C ARG A 210 -11.74 11.86 -6.68
N TYR A 211 -10.84 10.88 -6.69
CA TYR A 211 -9.54 11.06 -7.33
C TYR A 211 -9.67 11.12 -8.84
N THR A 212 -9.19 12.22 -9.44
CA THR A 212 -9.38 12.52 -10.87
C THR A 212 -8.08 12.66 -11.66
N ARG A 213 -6.91 12.57 -11.00
CA ARG A 213 -5.61 12.87 -11.62
C ARG A 213 -4.86 11.64 -12.14
N GLY A 214 -5.43 10.44 -12.08
CA GLY A 214 -4.70 9.19 -12.30
C GLY A 214 -3.90 9.13 -13.60
N ASP A 215 -4.49 9.47 -14.75
CA ASP A 215 -3.81 9.43 -16.05
C ASP A 215 -2.70 10.48 -16.15
N GLU A 216 -2.95 11.71 -15.68
CA GLU A 216 -1.95 12.77 -15.58
C GLU A 216 -0.80 12.36 -14.66
N ALA A 217 -1.13 11.83 -13.49
CA ALA A 217 -0.15 11.35 -12.53
C ALA A 217 0.71 10.22 -13.13
N MET A 218 0.08 9.23 -13.78
CA MET A 218 0.82 8.12 -14.38
C MET A 218 1.78 8.58 -15.50
N ALA A 219 1.37 9.54 -16.32
CA ALA A 219 2.22 10.13 -17.35
C ALA A 219 3.46 10.86 -16.77
N ALA A 220 3.35 11.38 -15.54
CA ALA A 220 4.44 12.07 -14.84
C ALA A 220 5.43 11.11 -14.14
N VAL A 221 5.04 9.86 -13.87
CA VAL A 221 5.89 8.85 -13.23
C VAL A 221 7.13 8.56 -14.08
N GLN A 222 8.30 8.56 -13.45
CA GLN A 222 9.59 8.35 -14.13
C GLN A 222 10.23 6.99 -13.81
N CYS A 223 9.88 6.37 -12.70
CA CYS A 223 10.42 5.10 -12.27
C CYS A 223 9.73 3.90 -12.96
N PRO A 224 10.38 2.72 -12.97
CA PRO A 224 9.73 1.47 -13.37
C PRO A 224 8.47 1.22 -12.56
N THR A 225 7.40 0.75 -13.22
CA THR A 225 6.09 0.53 -12.60
C THR A 225 5.61 -0.90 -12.83
N LEU A 226 5.24 -1.59 -11.74
CA LEU A 226 4.57 -2.89 -11.75
C LEU A 226 3.08 -2.71 -11.47
N PHE A 227 2.25 -3.18 -12.39
CA PHE A 227 0.82 -3.39 -12.19
C PHE A 227 0.59 -4.83 -11.77
N LEU A 228 0.14 -5.04 -10.53
CA LEU A 228 -0.19 -6.34 -9.98
C LEU A 228 -1.70 -6.46 -9.88
N LEU A 229 -2.31 -7.29 -10.74
CA LEU A 229 -3.75 -7.34 -10.97
C LEU A 229 -4.32 -8.70 -10.58
N GLY A 230 -5.51 -8.73 -9.98
CA GLY A 230 -6.25 -9.96 -9.73
C GLY A 230 -7.14 -10.32 -10.92
N ALA A 231 -7.01 -11.52 -11.47
CA ALA A 231 -7.81 -11.97 -12.63
C ALA A 231 -9.31 -11.94 -12.35
N ASN A 232 -9.69 -12.20 -11.09
CA ASN A 232 -11.07 -12.27 -10.63
C ASN A 232 -11.45 -11.08 -9.72
N ASP A 233 -10.69 -9.99 -9.77
CA ASP A 233 -10.95 -8.79 -8.98
C ASP A 233 -12.24 -8.12 -9.43
N GLN A 234 -13.23 -8.04 -8.53
CA GLN A 234 -14.52 -7.40 -8.79
C GLN A 234 -14.57 -5.96 -8.28
N MET A 235 -13.63 -5.55 -7.40
CA MET A 235 -13.51 -4.18 -6.90
C MET A 235 -12.79 -3.29 -7.92
N THR A 236 -11.65 -3.78 -8.43
CA THR A 236 -10.82 -3.09 -9.44
C THR A 236 -10.47 -4.08 -10.57
N PRO A 237 -11.44 -4.41 -11.44
CA PRO A 237 -11.21 -5.37 -12.52
C PRO A 237 -9.99 -4.99 -13.38
N PRO A 238 -9.21 -5.96 -13.90
CA PRO A 238 -7.99 -5.69 -14.66
C PRO A 238 -8.15 -4.68 -15.80
N LYS A 239 -9.31 -4.68 -16.45
CA LYS A 239 -9.65 -3.70 -17.49
C LYS A 239 -9.66 -2.25 -17.01
N SER A 240 -9.94 -2.02 -15.73
CA SER A 240 -9.99 -0.68 -15.14
C SER A 240 -8.61 -0.09 -14.86
N ALA A 241 -7.53 -0.88 -14.96
CA ALA A 241 -6.15 -0.39 -14.90
C ALA A 241 -5.59 0.01 -16.27
N GLN A 242 -6.32 -0.27 -17.37
CA GLN A 242 -5.80 -0.13 -18.72
C GLN A 242 -5.42 1.32 -19.06
N SER A 243 -6.18 2.30 -18.57
CA SER A 243 -5.84 3.72 -18.77
C SER A 243 -4.48 4.05 -18.15
N LEU A 244 -4.25 3.67 -16.90
CA LEU A 244 -2.95 3.87 -16.23
C LEU A 244 -1.81 3.14 -16.97
N ILE A 245 -2.04 1.88 -17.37
CA ILE A 245 -1.02 1.09 -18.09
C ILE A 245 -0.60 1.78 -19.39
N SER A 246 -1.55 2.36 -20.12
CA SER A 246 -1.27 3.05 -21.39
C SER A 246 -0.48 4.35 -21.23
N HIS A 247 -0.55 5.00 -20.08
CA HIS A 247 0.19 6.23 -19.76
C HIS A 247 1.55 5.95 -19.09
N ALA A 248 1.80 4.72 -18.63
CA ALA A 248 3.04 4.37 -17.96
C ALA A 248 4.23 4.29 -18.93
N ARG A 249 5.37 4.88 -18.55
CA ARG A 249 6.58 4.87 -19.38
C ARG A 249 7.25 3.51 -19.44
N GLN A 250 7.28 2.76 -18.36
CA GLN A 250 7.95 1.47 -18.22
C GLN A 250 7.03 0.48 -17.46
N PRO A 251 5.87 0.09 -18.05
CA PRO A 251 4.94 -0.80 -17.38
C PRO A 251 5.41 -2.24 -17.42
N THR A 252 5.32 -2.90 -16.28
CA THR A 252 5.33 -4.35 -16.15
C THR A 252 3.96 -4.77 -15.63
N VAL A 253 3.31 -5.73 -16.25
CA VAL A 253 1.99 -6.23 -15.82
C VAL A 253 2.13 -7.68 -15.37
N ARG A 254 1.58 -7.99 -14.19
CA ARG A 254 1.44 -9.36 -13.66
C ARG A 254 0.00 -9.55 -13.21
N THR A 255 -0.62 -10.61 -13.69
CA THR A 255 -1.99 -10.99 -13.31
C THR A 255 -1.94 -12.27 -12.48
N LEU A 256 -2.55 -12.23 -11.30
CA LEU A 256 -2.63 -13.34 -10.36
C LEU A 256 -4.02 -13.98 -10.43
N GLN A 257 -4.12 -15.28 -10.18
CA GLN A 257 -5.39 -15.98 -10.03
C GLN A 257 -5.99 -15.69 -8.64
N ALA A 258 -6.47 -14.47 -8.45
CA ALA A 258 -6.98 -13.93 -7.20
C ALA A 258 -8.02 -12.85 -7.45
N GLY A 259 -8.78 -12.48 -6.42
CA GLY A 259 -9.62 -11.30 -6.38
C GLY A 259 -8.85 -10.04 -5.98
N HIS A 260 -9.57 -9.08 -5.39
CA HIS A 260 -8.97 -7.83 -4.90
C HIS A 260 -8.02 -8.05 -3.72
N SER A 261 -8.35 -9.02 -2.85
CA SER A 261 -7.51 -9.38 -1.70
C SER A 261 -6.34 -10.29 -2.09
N MET A 262 -5.66 -9.98 -3.18
CA MET A 262 -4.58 -10.81 -3.77
C MET A 262 -3.41 -11.07 -2.81
N LEU A 263 -3.18 -10.19 -1.85
CA LEU A 263 -2.14 -10.37 -0.84
C LEU A 263 -2.44 -11.52 0.13
N GLN A 264 -3.73 -11.86 0.29
CA GLN A 264 -4.21 -12.97 1.11
C GLN A 264 -4.57 -14.21 0.29
N GLU A 265 -5.11 -14.02 -0.92
CA GLU A 265 -5.53 -15.13 -1.79
C GLU A 265 -4.36 -15.79 -2.54
N ALA A 266 -3.36 -15.01 -2.92
CA ALA A 266 -2.18 -15.47 -3.67
C ALA A 266 -0.89 -14.89 -3.09
N PRO A 267 -0.60 -15.07 -1.78
CA PRO A 267 0.48 -14.37 -1.06
C PRO A 267 1.87 -14.66 -1.64
N ASP A 268 2.14 -15.91 -2.01
CA ASP A 268 3.45 -16.31 -2.55
C ASP A 268 3.67 -15.74 -3.95
N GLN A 269 2.63 -15.78 -4.80
CA GLN A 269 2.69 -15.21 -6.16
C GLN A 269 2.83 -13.68 -6.12
N ALA A 270 2.11 -13.01 -5.20
CA ALA A 270 2.22 -11.58 -4.98
C ALA A 270 3.64 -11.20 -4.51
N LEU A 271 4.18 -11.95 -3.54
CA LEU A 271 5.55 -11.75 -3.07
C LEU A 271 6.57 -11.98 -4.19
N ASP A 272 6.42 -13.07 -4.97
CA ASP A 272 7.34 -13.39 -6.06
C ASP A 272 7.37 -12.30 -7.13
N ALA A 273 6.21 -11.78 -7.51
CA ALA A 273 6.09 -10.69 -8.46
C ALA A 273 6.79 -9.41 -7.96
N ILE A 274 6.57 -9.05 -6.70
CA ILE A 274 7.16 -7.86 -6.06
C ILE A 274 8.69 -8.00 -5.97
N ARG A 275 9.19 -9.08 -5.37
CA ARG A 275 10.63 -9.28 -5.16
C ARG A 275 11.40 -9.35 -6.47
N SER A 276 10.85 -10.04 -7.48
CA SER A 276 11.48 -10.15 -8.80
C SER A 276 11.54 -8.80 -9.51
N PHE A 277 10.47 -7.99 -9.41
CA PHE A 277 10.44 -6.65 -9.98
C PHE A 277 11.46 -5.71 -9.34
N LEU A 278 11.58 -5.72 -8.01
CA LEU A 278 12.55 -4.90 -7.29
C LEU A 278 13.99 -5.30 -7.63
N ALA A 279 14.29 -6.61 -7.72
CA ALA A 279 15.63 -7.12 -8.00
C ALA A 279 16.12 -6.80 -9.42
N VAL A 280 15.27 -6.95 -10.44
CA VAL A 280 15.63 -6.70 -11.85
C VAL A 280 16.02 -5.24 -12.07
N ASN A 281 15.37 -4.32 -11.39
CA ASN A 281 15.60 -2.89 -11.59
C ASN A 281 16.70 -2.34 -10.69
N ALA A 282 17.01 -2.98 -9.57
CA ALA A 282 18.19 -2.64 -8.75
C ALA A 282 19.51 -2.84 -9.52
N ALA A 283 19.58 -3.84 -10.40
CA ALA A 283 20.73 -4.10 -11.25
C ALA A 283 20.92 -3.06 -12.37
N LYS A 284 19.93 -2.23 -12.67
CA LYS A 284 19.96 -1.18 -13.71
C LYS A 284 20.25 0.22 -13.16
N ALA A 285 20.24 0.40 -11.84
CA ALA A 285 20.58 1.68 -11.23
C ALA A 285 22.06 2.00 -11.51
N PRO A 286 22.42 3.24 -11.88
CA PRO A 286 23.81 3.63 -12.06
C PRO A 286 24.54 3.43 -10.73
N GLN A 287 25.58 2.58 -10.75
CA GLN A 287 26.48 2.44 -9.61
C GLN A 287 27.17 3.80 -9.41
N THR A 288 26.86 4.47 -8.33
CA THR A 288 27.63 5.66 -7.93
C THR A 288 29.09 5.23 -7.75
N PRO A 289 30.06 5.88 -8.45
CA PRO A 289 31.46 5.51 -8.28
C PRO A 289 31.83 5.65 -6.81
N ALA A 290 32.43 4.61 -6.23
CA ALA A 290 33.01 4.69 -4.91
C ALA A 290 33.97 5.88 -4.89
N LEU A 291 33.73 6.86 -4.02
CA LEU A 291 34.70 7.91 -3.71
C LEU A 291 35.97 7.20 -3.25
N ALA A 292 36.99 7.24 -4.08
CA ALA A 292 38.32 6.78 -3.72
C ALA A 292 38.79 7.58 -2.51
N ALA A 293 39.17 6.83 -1.46
CA ALA A 293 39.73 7.36 -0.23
C ALA A 293 41.09 8.04 -0.44
#